data_1f635e2cb4134d54c1891614f669302a
#
_entry.id   1f635e2cb4134d54c1891614f669302a
#
_cell.length_a   1.000
_cell.length_b   1.000
_cell.length_c   1.000
_cell.angle_alpha   90.00
_cell.angle_beta   90.00
_cell.angle_gamma   90.00
#
_symmetry.space_group_name_H-M   'P 1'
#
loop_
_entity.id
_entity.type
_entity.pdbx_description
1 polymer ?
#
loop_
_entity_poly.entity_id
_entity_poly.type
_entity_poly.pdbx_seq_one_letter_code
_entity_poly.pdbx_strand_id
1 'polypeptide(L)'
;ASQGVGLVDDLGRQIRGVTRILDGLSQKLARRILFRKPVPVVTDRVGAVTRILPVTLDAFIINVSLLAISAGISALLGLFGYSGDGSPAALALGATTWFFVSSLYLFTFWALSGQTPGMRFLDIRIETNGEHRIGARHAFRRLVGFWLAVIPFMLGFIGVLVKQDRRGFHDRLGDTSVFYIDATKPDAPHEF
;
A
#
# COMPACT_ATOMS: atom_id res chain seq x y z
N ALA A 1 -28.61 -0.71 8.10
CA ALA A 1 -27.16 -1.07 8.04
C ALA A 1 -26.78 -1.74 6.70
N SER A 2 -27.70 -2.47 6.03
CA SER A 2 -27.38 -3.19 4.77
C SER A 2 -27.17 -2.29 3.55
N GLN A 3 -27.80 -1.14 3.47
CA GLN A 3 -27.67 -0.23 2.31
C GLN A 3 -26.29 0.46 2.24
N GLY A 4 -25.67 0.77 3.37
CA GLY A 4 -24.34 1.40 3.40
C GLY A 4 -23.23 0.47 2.94
N VAL A 5 -23.33 -0.82 3.26
CA VAL A 5 -22.32 -1.82 2.84
C VAL A 5 -22.37 -2.01 1.32
N GLY A 6 -23.59 -2.09 0.74
CA GLY A 6 -23.75 -2.22 -0.71
C GLY A 6 -23.17 -1.03 -1.49
N LEU A 7 -23.31 0.19 -0.99
CA LEU A 7 -22.80 1.40 -1.63
C LEU A 7 -21.25 1.45 -1.61
N VAL A 8 -20.63 1.03 -0.52
CA VAL A 8 -19.15 0.95 -0.40
C VAL A 8 -18.60 -0.10 -1.36
N ASP A 9 -19.26 -1.27 -1.47
CA ASP A 9 -18.87 -2.33 -2.39
C ASP A 9 -19.02 -1.92 -3.86
N ASP A 10 -20.10 -1.20 -4.20
CA ASP A 10 -20.34 -0.68 -5.54
C ASP A 10 -19.27 0.37 -5.91
N LEU A 11 -18.98 1.29 -5.01
CA LEU A 11 -17.94 2.30 -5.20
C LEU A 11 -16.58 1.62 -5.37
N GLY A 12 -16.25 0.63 -4.55
CA GLY A 12 -15.03 -0.16 -4.67
C GLY A 12 -14.91 -0.83 -6.04
N ARG A 13 -16.00 -1.43 -6.55
CA ARG A 13 -16.02 -2.05 -7.89
C ARG A 13 -15.78 -1.04 -9.01
N GLN A 14 -16.41 0.12 -8.96
CA GLN A 14 -16.20 1.18 -9.96
C GLN A 14 -14.76 1.69 -9.95
N ILE A 15 -14.22 1.97 -8.78
CA ILE A 15 -12.83 2.42 -8.64
C ILE A 15 -11.85 1.38 -9.18
N ARG A 16 -12.06 0.09 -8.88
CA ARG A 16 -11.25 -1.01 -9.43
C ARG A 16 -11.29 -1.08 -10.96
N GLY A 17 -12.46 -0.86 -11.56
CA GLY A 17 -12.57 -0.80 -13.02
C GLY A 17 -11.74 0.32 -13.63
N VAL A 18 -11.84 1.52 -13.08
CA VAL A 18 -11.10 2.70 -13.53
C VAL A 18 -9.59 2.52 -13.32
N THR A 19 -9.16 2.05 -12.16
CA THR A 19 -7.73 1.88 -11.87
C THR A 19 -7.06 0.83 -12.74
N ARG A 20 -7.76 -0.26 -13.12
CA ARG A 20 -7.25 -1.25 -14.08
C ARG A 20 -7.00 -0.65 -15.45
N ILE A 21 -7.90 0.22 -15.94
CA ILE A 21 -7.72 0.94 -17.20
C ILE A 21 -6.52 1.87 -17.12
N LEU A 22 -6.42 2.65 -16.04
CA LEU A 22 -5.32 3.58 -15.80
C LEU A 22 -3.97 2.86 -15.67
N ASP A 23 -3.94 1.70 -15.05
CA ASP A 23 -2.74 0.85 -14.97
C ASP A 23 -2.25 0.43 -16.38
N GLY A 24 -3.18 0.05 -17.25
CA GLY A 24 -2.85 -0.29 -18.64
C GLY A 24 -2.31 0.91 -19.42
N LEU A 25 -2.91 2.08 -19.25
CA LEU A 25 -2.49 3.31 -19.92
C LEU A 25 -1.14 3.79 -19.40
N SER A 26 -0.95 3.83 -18.07
CA SER A 26 0.31 4.26 -17.44
C SER A 26 1.50 3.39 -17.87
N GLN A 27 1.28 2.08 -17.96
CA GLN A 27 2.31 1.15 -18.42
C GLN A 27 2.65 1.35 -19.91
N LYS A 28 1.64 1.55 -20.78
CA LYS A 28 1.85 1.87 -22.19
C LYS A 28 2.64 3.16 -22.37
N LEU A 29 2.26 4.21 -21.60
CA LEU A 29 2.92 5.51 -21.65
C LEU A 29 4.38 5.42 -21.16
N ALA A 30 4.61 4.80 -20.01
CA ALA A 30 5.96 4.63 -19.46
C ALA A 30 6.88 3.86 -20.40
N ARG A 31 6.39 2.80 -21.05
CA ARG A 31 7.16 2.06 -22.04
C ARG A 31 7.45 2.87 -23.30
N ARG A 32 6.50 3.70 -23.75
CA ARG A 32 6.70 4.59 -24.89
C ARG A 32 7.79 5.63 -24.61
N ILE A 33 7.76 6.25 -23.42
CA ILE A 33 8.77 7.22 -22.99
C ILE A 33 10.16 6.58 -22.87
N LEU A 34 10.23 5.33 -22.40
CA LEU A 34 11.47 4.59 -22.21
C LEU A 34 11.89 3.78 -23.46
N PHE A 35 11.28 4.01 -24.61
CA PHE A 35 11.57 3.35 -25.89
C PHE A 35 11.60 1.81 -25.80
N ARG A 36 10.75 1.22 -24.94
CA ARG A 36 10.65 -0.24 -24.77
C ARG A 36 9.51 -0.84 -25.58
N LYS A 37 9.76 -2.06 -26.13
CA LYS A 37 8.76 -2.80 -26.93
C LYS A 37 7.49 -3.06 -26.10
N PRO A 38 6.30 -2.97 -26.73
CA PRO A 38 5.06 -3.39 -26.08
C PRO A 38 5.14 -4.90 -25.76
N VAL A 39 4.68 -5.26 -24.59
CA VAL A 39 4.67 -6.65 -24.11
C VAL A 39 3.27 -6.95 -23.60
N PRO A 40 2.76 -8.19 -23.75
CA PRO A 40 1.50 -8.58 -23.16
C PRO A 40 1.51 -8.31 -21.67
N VAL A 41 0.47 -7.62 -21.20
CA VAL A 41 0.32 -7.29 -19.78
C VAL A 41 -0.19 -8.54 -19.09
N VAL A 42 0.52 -9.00 -18.07
CA VAL A 42 0.01 -10.04 -17.15
C VAL A 42 -1.16 -9.41 -16.39
N THR A 43 -2.38 -9.88 -16.66
CA THR A 43 -3.63 -9.26 -16.20
C THR A 43 -3.88 -9.44 -14.71
N ASP A 44 -3.31 -10.49 -14.10
CA ASP A 44 -3.59 -10.86 -12.71
C ASP A 44 -2.79 -10.05 -11.67
N ARG A 45 -1.70 -9.39 -12.10
CA ARG A 45 -0.86 -8.59 -11.22
C ARG A 45 -1.26 -7.11 -11.23
N VAL A 46 -1.29 -6.54 -10.04
CA VAL A 46 -1.69 -5.15 -9.80
C VAL A 46 -0.66 -4.17 -10.38
N GLY A 47 -1.12 -3.18 -11.13
CA GLY A 47 -0.28 -2.12 -11.70
C GLY A 47 0.03 -1.00 -10.70
N ALA A 48 0.71 0.04 -11.17
CA ALA A 48 1.21 1.13 -10.32
C ALA A 48 0.09 2.00 -9.77
N VAL A 49 -0.89 2.37 -10.59
CA VAL A 49 -2.00 3.27 -10.19
C VAL A 49 -2.85 2.62 -9.11
N THR A 50 -3.22 1.34 -9.32
CA THR A 50 -4.00 0.59 -8.32
C THR A 50 -3.22 0.39 -7.01
N ARG A 51 -1.89 0.43 -7.00
CA ARG A 51 -1.07 0.33 -5.78
C ARG A 51 -0.94 1.65 -5.01
N ILE A 52 -0.98 2.78 -5.71
CA ILE A 52 -0.90 4.10 -5.09
C ILE A 52 -2.15 4.35 -4.23
N LEU A 53 -3.32 3.98 -4.72
CA LEU A 53 -4.58 4.26 -4.04
C LEU A 53 -4.66 3.67 -2.62
N PRO A 54 -4.41 2.36 -2.38
CA PRO A 54 -4.41 1.81 -1.03
C PRO A 54 -3.33 2.42 -0.15
N VAL A 55 -2.14 2.70 -0.68
CA VAL A 55 -1.07 3.38 0.08
C VAL A 55 -1.55 4.77 0.53
N THR A 56 -2.25 5.51 -0.33
CA THR A 56 -2.83 6.82 0.01
C THR A 56 -3.93 6.69 1.07
N LEU A 57 -4.82 5.70 0.95
CA LEU A 57 -5.85 5.42 1.95
C LEU A 57 -5.25 5.03 3.30
N ASP A 58 -4.26 4.15 3.31
CA ASP A 58 -3.57 3.74 4.53
C ASP A 58 -2.83 4.92 5.18
N ALA A 59 -2.15 5.75 4.37
CA ALA A 59 -1.51 6.97 4.85
C ALA A 59 -2.54 7.94 5.45
N PHE A 60 -3.70 8.09 4.83
CA PHE A 60 -4.79 8.91 5.37
C PHE A 60 -5.27 8.37 6.72
N ILE A 61 -5.54 7.07 6.84
CA ILE A 61 -5.95 6.41 8.09
C ILE A 61 -4.92 6.65 9.20
N ILE A 62 -3.64 6.42 8.91
CA ILE A 62 -2.55 6.61 9.87
C ILE A 62 -2.47 8.06 10.32
N ASN A 63 -2.47 9.01 9.37
CA ASN A 63 -2.33 10.43 9.70
C ASN A 63 -3.53 10.97 10.49
N VAL A 64 -4.76 10.62 10.10
CA VAL A 64 -5.97 11.04 10.85
C VAL A 64 -5.97 10.44 12.25
N SER A 65 -5.59 9.17 12.40
CA SER A 65 -5.51 8.52 13.71
C SER A 65 -4.46 9.17 14.61
N LEU A 66 -3.27 9.44 14.11
CA LEU A 66 -2.21 10.11 14.86
C LEU A 66 -2.57 11.54 15.22
N LEU A 67 -3.21 12.28 14.30
CA LEU A 67 -3.69 13.63 14.58
C LEU A 67 -4.75 13.63 15.67
N ALA A 68 -5.72 12.72 15.63
CA ALA A 68 -6.74 12.61 16.66
C ALA A 68 -6.15 12.25 18.04
N ILE A 69 -5.21 11.30 18.06
CA ILE A 69 -4.52 10.89 19.30
C ILE A 69 -3.70 12.06 19.87
N SER A 70 -2.91 12.73 19.02
CA SER A 70 -2.08 13.85 19.47
C SER A 70 -2.91 15.04 19.93
N ALA A 71 -4.03 15.34 19.26
CA ALA A 71 -4.97 16.37 19.70
C ALA A 71 -5.61 16.02 21.07
N GLY A 72 -6.01 14.76 21.27
CA GLY A 72 -6.54 14.28 22.53
C GLY A 72 -5.52 14.39 23.66
N ILE A 73 -4.29 13.97 23.43
CA ILE A 73 -3.19 14.09 24.42
C ILE A 73 -2.92 15.56 24.73
N SER A 74 -2.83 16.43 23.72
CA SER A 74 -2.60 17.87 23.91
C SER A 74 -3.72 18.53 24.72
N ALA A 75 -4.98 18.16 24.46
CA ALA A 75 -6.11 18.66 25.22
C ALA A 75 -6.03 18.23 26.69
N LEU A 76 -5.71 16.97 26.96
CA LEU A 76 -5.52 16.47 28.34
C LEU A 76 -4.37 17.20 29.06
N LEU A 77 -3.21 17.33 28.39
CA LEU A 77 -2.07 18.05 28.98
C LEU A 77 -2.39 19.52 29.24
N GLY A 78 -3.17 20.16 28.37
CA GLY A 78 -3.64 21.53 28.52
C GLY A 78 -4.47 21.74 29.78
N LEU A 79 -5.24 20.73 30.23
CA LEU A 79 -5.96 20.78 31.51
C LEU A 79 -5.03 20.89 32.73
N PHE A 80 -3.80 20.42 32.61
CA PHE A 80 -2.75 20.49 33.63
C PHE A 80 -1.78 21.68 33.43
N GLY A 81 -2.09 22.59 32.49
CA GLY A 81 -1.27 23.76 32.21
C GLY A 81 -0.04 23.52 31.33
N TYR A 82 0.09 22.32 30.73
CA TYR A 82 1.15 22.04 29.78
C TYR A 82 0.76 22.50 28.37
N SER A 83 1.57 23.37 27.78
CA SER A 83 1.43 23.77 26.37
C SER A 83 2.59 23.19 25.55
N GLY A 84 2.28 22.63 24.40
CA GLY A 84 3.31 22.20 23.46
C GLY A 84 4.10 23.41 22.92
N ASP A 85 5.42 23.30 22.90
CA ASP A 85 6.32 24.39 22.56
C ASP A 85 6.74 24.41 21.08
N GLY A 86 6.36 23.40 20.29
CA GLY A 86 6.79 23.27 18.89
C GLY A 86 8.31 23.15 18.73
N SER A 87 9.02 22.78 19.78
CA SER A 87 10.47 22.66 19.77
C SER A 87 10.98 21.66 18.72
N PRO A 88 12.22 21.80 18.23
CA PRO A 88 12.82 20.81 17.33
C PRO A 88 12.80 19.38 17.90
N ALA A 89 12.91 19.26 19.22
CA ALA A 89 12.82 17.97 19.91
C ALA A 89 11.41 17.38 19.81
N ALA A 90 10.36 18.18 19.98
CA ALA A 90 8.97 17.76 19.84
C ALA A 90 8.66 17.33 18.40
N LEU A 91 9.17 18.07 17.42
CA LEU A 91 9.04 17.72 15.98
C LEU A 91 9.77 16.40 15.66
N ALA A 92 10.99 16.22 16.17
CA ALA A 92 11.75 14.99 15.98
C ALA A 92 11.05 13.78 16.61
N LEU A 93 10.50 13.94 17.82
CA LEU A 93 9.72 12.91 18.49
C LEU A 93 8.47 12.55 17.69
N GLY A 94 7.73 13.55 17.19
CA GLY A 94 6.56 13.35 16.33
C GLY A 94 6.89 12.59 15.05
N ALA A 95 7.95 12.98 14.35
CA ALA A 95 8.41 12.31 13.12
C ALA A 95 8.84 10.86 13.40
N THR A 96 9.56 10.64 14.50
CA THR A 96 10.00 9.30 14.92
C THR A 96 8.79 8.42 15.25
N THR A 97 7.84 8.94 16.03
CA THR A 97 6.60 8.24 16.36
C THR A 97 5.82 7.88 15.09
N TRP A 98 5.65 8.84 14.18
CA TRP A 98 4.99 8.62 12.90
C TRP A 98 5.65 7.49 12.10
N PHE A 99 6.99 7.49 12.02
CA PHE A 99 7.75 6.46 11.30
C PHE A 99 7.53 5.07 11.91
N PHE A 100 7.61 4.94 13.24
CA PHE A 100 7.44 3.66 13.91
C PHE A 100 6.00 3.15 13.85
N VAL A 101 5.01 4.03 14.06
CA VAL A 101 3.59 3.66 13.97
C VAL A 101 3.23 3.23 12.56
N SER A 102 3.67 3.96 11.54
CA SER A 102 3.44 3.60 10.13
C SER A 102 4.12 2.28 9.77
N SER A 103 5.33 2.07 10.25
CA SER A 103 6.08 0.82 10.03
C SER A 103 5.40 -0.37 10.71
N LEU A 104 4.97 -0.21 11.95
CA LEU A 104 4.26 -1.25 12.71
C LEU A 104 2.92 -1.59 12.06
N TYR A 105 2.16 -0.58 11.63
CA TYR A 105 0.91 -0.77 10.91
C TYR A 105 1.12 -1.61 9.65
N LEU A 106 2.01 -1.19 8.76
CA LEU A 106 2.28 -1.90 7.50
C LEU A 106 2.78 -3.32 7.77
N PHE A 107 3.75 -3.48 8.67
CA PHE A 107 4.31 -4.79 9.02
C PHE A 107 3.23 -5.74 9.53
N THR A 108 2.42 -5.30 10.49
CA THR A 108 1.39 -6.11 11.13
C THR A 108 0.35 -6.58 10.12
N PHE A 109 -0.18 -5.67 9.31
CA PHE A 109 -1.18 -6.02 8.31
C PHE A 109 -0.62 -6.93 7.22
N TRP A 110 0.61 -6.69 6.75
CA TRP A 110 1.24 -7.57 5.76
C TRP A 110 1.55 -8.94 6.34
N ALA A 111 2.11 -9.02 7.55
CA ALA A 111 2.47 -10.31 8.16
C ALA A 111 1.26 -11.18 8.52
N LEU A 112 0.16 -10.57 9.00
CA LEU A 112 -1.01 -11.30 9.50
C LEU A 112 -2.03 -11.64 8.40
N SER A 113 -2.30 -10.71 7.50
CA SER A 113 -3.39 -10.85 6.51
C SER A 113 -2.94 -10.75 5.06
N GLY A 114 -1.70 -10.31 4.79
CA GLY A 114 -1.26 -9.98 3.44
C GLY A 114 -1.98 -8.76 2.82
N GLN A 115 -2.80 -8.06 3.61
CA GLN A 115 -3.62 -6.94 3.14
C GLN A 115 -3.69 -5.84 4.19
N THR A 116 -3.54 -4.60 3.78
CA THR A 116 -3.92 -3.45 4.61
C THR A 116 -5.41 -3.12 4.42
N PRO A 117 -6.03 -2.30 5.29
CA PRO A 117 -7.39 -1.79 5.07
C PRO A 117 -7.57 -1.13 3.71
N GLY A 118 -6.62 -0.30 3.26
CA GLY A 118 -6.65 0.29 1.92
C GLY A 118 -6.59 -0.74 0.80
N MET A 119 -5.81 -1.80 0.95
CA MET A 119 -5.72 -2.91 0.00
C MET A 119 -7.01 -3.74 -0.04
N ARG A 120 -7.63 -3.94 1.13
CA ARG A 120 -8.89 -4.67 1.25
C ARG A 120 -10.04 -3.96 0.53
N PHE A 121 -10.06 -2.63 0.57
CA PHE A 121 -11.04 -1.82 -0.16
C PHE A 121 -10.97 -2.03 -1.68
N LEU A 122 -9.81 -2.35 -2.22
CA LEU A 122 -9.59 -2.58 -3.65
C LEU A 122 -9.54 -4.07 -4.04
N ASP A 123 -9.82 -4.99 -3.12
CA ASP A 123 -9.70 -6.44 -3.30
C ASP A 123 -8.34 -6.84 -3.92
N ILE A 124 -7.26 -6.34 -3.31
CA ILE A 124 -5.90 -6.71 -3.68
C ILE A 124 -5.17 -7.32 -2.49
N ARG A 125 -4.27 -8.26 -2.77
CA ARG A 125 -3.51 -8.98 -1.75
C ARG A 125 -2.06 -9.13 -2.15
N ILE A 126 -1.20 -9.19 -1.15
CA ILE A 126 0.21 -9.56 -1.31
C ILE A 126 0.32 -11.07 -1.10
N GLU A 127 1.04 -11.73 -1.98
CA GLU A 127 1.29 -13.17 -1.93
C GLU A 127 2.78 -13.47 -2.12
N THR A 128 3.23 -14.60 -1.56
CA THR A 128 4.58 -15.12 -1.71
C THR A 128 4.49 -16.56 -2.19
N ASN A 129 5.11 -16.89 -3.33
CA ASN A 129 5.16 -18.25 -3.89
C ASN A 129 3.79 -18.97 -3.96
N GLY A 130 2.71 -18.22 -4.25
CA GLY A 130 1.34 -18.76 -4.29
C GLY A 130 0.69 -18.96 -2.92
N GLU A 131 1.37 -18.64 -1.83
CA GLU A 131 0.79 -18.65 -0.49
C GLU A 131 0.09 -17.30 -0.19
N HIS A 132 -1.13 -17.38 0.32
CA HIS A 132 -1.93 -16.21 0.68
C HIS A 132 -1.43 -15.47 1.93
N ARG A 133 -0.55 -16.09 2.70
CA ARG A 133 0.05 -15.48 3.90
C ARG A 133 1.53 -15.28 3.69
N ILE A 134 1.96 -14.03 3.79
CA ILE A 134 3.38 -13.72 3.83
C ILE A 134 3.86 -13.84 5.27
N GLY A 135 4.85 -14.70 5.52
CA GLY A 135 5.47 -14.80 6.85
C GLY A 135 6.16 -13.51 7.26
N ALA A 136 6.36 -13.31 8.56
CA ALA A 136 6.97 -12.10 9.13
C ALA A 136 8.31 -11.71 8.47
N ARG A 137 9.12 -12.67 8.04
CA ARG A 137 10.41 -12.44 7.35
C ARG A 137 10.21 -11.72 6.02
N HIS A 138 9.25 -12.13 5.21
CA HIS A 138 8.94 -11.51 3.91
C HIS A 138 8.32 -10.13 4.11
N ALA A 139 7.41 -9.99 5.09
CA ALA A 139 6.82 -8.72 5.46
C ALA A 139 7.88 -7.70 5.92
N PHE A 140 8.85 -8.13 6.73
CA PHE A 140 9.94 -7.27 7.18
C PHE A 140 10.85 -6.82 6.04
N ARG A 141 11.29 -7.74 5.17
CA ARG A 141 12.10 -7.40 3.98
C ARG A 141 11.35 -6.44 3.06
N ARG A 142 10.05 -6.66 2.88
CA ARG A 142 9.19 -5.77 2.11
C ARG A 142 9.11 -4.38 2.73
N LEU A 143 8.98 -4.28 4.06
CA LEU A 143 8.94 -3.03 4.80
C LEU A 143 10.24 -2.23 4.61
N VAL A 144 11.39 -2.88 4.78
CA VAL A 144 12.70 -2.26 4.53
C VAL A 144 12.79 -1.78 3.07
N GLY A 145 12.41 -2.63 2.13
CA GLY A 145 12.39 -2.27 0.71
C GLY A 145 11.41 -1.14 0.38
N PHE A 146 10.28 -1.04 1.08
CA PHE A 146 9.30 0.03 0.94
C PHE A 146 9.91 1.38 1.35
N TRP A 147 10.51 1.47 2.53
CA TRP A 147 11.16 2.71 2.98
C TRP A 147 12.33 3.10 2.08
N LEU A 148 13.16 2.14 1.66
CA LEU A 148 14.23 2.38 0.69
C LEU A 148 13.71 2.83 -0.68
N ALA A 149 12.50 2.45 -1.07
CA ALA A 149 11.87 2.88 -2.31
C ALA A 149 11.25 4.29 -2.20
N VAL A 150 10.76 4.65 -1.00
CA VAL A 150 10.11 5.95 -0.73
C VAL A 150 11.15 7.07 -0.62
N ILE A 151 12.29 6.83 0.05
CA ILE A 151 13.34 7.84 0.28
C ILE A 151 13.82 8.48 -1.04
N PRO A 152 14.16 7.74 -2.11
CA PRO A 152 14.54 8.34 -3.39
C PRO A 152 13.32 8.71 -4.26
N PHE A 153 12.35 9.45 -3.73
CA PHE A 153 11.16 9.92 -4.45
C PHE A 153 10.39 8.81 -5.20
N MET A 154 10.17 7.68 -4.55
CA MET A 154 9.44 6.52 -5.09
C MET A 154 10.08 5.87 -6.35
N LEU A 155 11.34 6.11 -6.64
CA LEU A 155 12.05 5.50 -7.80
C LEU A 155 11.97 3.96 -7.76
N GLY A 156 11.87 3.37 -6.58
CA GLY A 156 11.68 1.92 -6.42
C GLY A 156 10.39 1.38 -7.04
N PHE A 157 9.39 2.24 -7.31
CA PHE A 157 8.14 1.87 -7.97
C PHE A 157 8.23 1.85 -9.51
N ILE A 158 9.26 2.44 -10.10
CA ILE A 158 9.44 2.43 -11.57
C ILE A 158 9.43 1.01 -12.14
N GLY A 159 9.92 0.04 -11.37
CA GLY A 159 9.88 -1.38 -11.76
C GLY A 159 8.46 -1.87 -12.10
N VAL A 160 7.44 -1.38 -11.40
CA VAL A 160 6.03 -1.76 -11.63
C VAL A 160 5.52 -1.25 -12.99
N LEU A 161 5.98 -0.06 -13.41
CA LEU A 161 5.58 0.57 -14.67
C LEU A 161 6.28 -0.06 -15.89
N VAL A 162 7.56 -0.46 -15.73
CA VAL A 162 8.42 -0.80 -16.87
C VAL A 162 8.52 -2.31 -17.09
N LYS A 163 8.52 -3.11 -16.01
CA LYS A 163 8.73 -4.55 -16.11
C LYS A 163 7.43 -5.31 -16.31
N GLN A 164 7.50 -6.47 -16.98
CA GLN A 164 6.36 -7.33 -17.22
C GLN A 164 5.78 -7.90 -15.93
N ASP A 165 6.66 -8.24 -14.99
CA ASP A 165 6.30 -8.87 -13.73
C ASP A 165 5.62 -7.90 -12.75
N ARG A 166 5.48 -6.60 -13.10
CA ARG A 166 4.86 -5.56 -12.27
C ARG A 166 5.33 -5.58 -10.80
N ARG A 167 6.57 -6.02 -10.56
CA ARG A 167 7.18 -6.05 -9.21
C ARG A 167 8.03 -4.81 -9.01
N GLY A 168 7.73 -4.06 -7.93
CA GLY A 168 8.56 -2.96 -7.45
C GLY A 168 9.83 -3.46 -6.75
N PHE A 169 10.69 -2.54 -6.35
CA PHE A 169 11.91 -2.89 -5.60
C PHE A 169 11.59 -3.59 -4.27
N HIS A 170 10.61 -3.07 -3.52
CA HIS A 170 10.17 -3.63 -2.25
C HIS A 170 9.52 -5.02 -2.41
N ASP A 171 8.82 -5.27 -3.53
CA ASP A 171 8.26 -6.58 -3.82
C ASP A 171 9.34 -7.62 -4.05
N ARG A 172 10.42 -7.24 -4.76
CA ARG A 172 11.56 -8.13 -5.03
C ARG A 172 12.36 -8.42 -3.79
N LEU A 173 12.63 -7.39 -2.97
CA LEU A 173 13.36 -7.56 -1.72
C LEU A 173 12.58 -8.47 -0.75
N GLY A 174 11.24 -8.34 -0.72
CA GLY A 174 10.35 -9.15 0.08
C GLY A 174 10.01 -10.52 -0.52
N ASP A 175 10.40 -10.77 -1.78
CA ASP A 175 9.97 -11.92 -2.58
C ASP A 175 8.45 -12.09 -2.60
N THR A 176 7.77 -10.99 -2.88
CA THR A 176 6.32 -10.88 -2.88
C THR A 176 5.80 -10.39 -4.22
N SER A 177 4.52 -10.59 -4.48
CA SER A 177 3.79 -10.01 -5.61
C SER A 177 2.42 -9.56 -5.14
N VAL A 178 1.81 -8.60 -5.85
CA VAL A 178 0.47 -8.10 -5.51
C VAL A 178 -0.50 -8.53 -6.61
N PHE A 179 -1.56 -9.20 -6.20
CA PHE A 179 -2.59 -9.75 -7.08
C PHE A 179 -3.96 -9.14 -6.80
N TYR A 180 -4.83 -9.16 -7.81
CA TYR A 180 -6.24 -8.92 -7.62
C TYR A 180 -6.88 -10.19 -7.02
N ILE A 181 -7.73 -10.04 -6.02
CA ILE A 181 -8.54 -11.12 -5.50
C ILE A 181 -9.69 -11.30 -6.49
N ASP A 182 -9.67 -12.40 -7.23
CA ASP A 182 -10.79 -12.74 -8.11
C ASP A 182 -11.77 -13.61 -7.32
N ALA A 183 -12.95 -13.06 -7.04
CA ALA A 183 -14.02 -13.77 -6.35
C ALA A 183 -14.54 -15.00 -7.14
N THR A 184 -14.19 -15.12 -8.41
CA THR A 184 -14.61 -16.21 -9.29
C THR A 184 -13.62 -17.39 -9.31
N LYS A 185 -12.42 -17.22 -8.75
CA LYS A 185 -11.40 -18.27 -8.60
C LYS A 185 -11.04 -18.44 -7.13
N PRO A 186 -11.83 -19.15 -6.33
CA PRO A 186 -11.39 -19.53 -5.00
C PRO A 186 -10.19 -20.48 -5.15
N ASP A 187 -9.04 -20.06 -4.62
CA ASP A 187 -7.87 -20.89 -4.32
C ASP A 187 -7.19 -21.68 -5.45
N ALA A 188 -7.30 -21.26 -6.70
CA ALA A 188 -6.44 -21.83 -7.74
C ALA A 188 -4.99 -21.40 -7.51
N PRO A 189 -4.01 -22.35 -7.38
CA PRO A 189 -2.60 -22.00 -7.33
C PRO A 189 -2.25 -21.27 -8.63
N HIS A 190 -1.69 -20.07 -8.50
CA HIS A 190 -1.18 -19.32 -9.64
C HIS A 190 0.03 -20.09 -10.19
N GLU A 191 -0.12 -20.72 -11.34
CA GLU A 191 0.99 -21.31 -12.08
C GLU A 191 1.99 -20.19 -12.44
N PHE A 192 3.24 -20.39 -12.08
CA PHE A 192 4.35 -19.46 -12.29
C PHE A 192 4.97 -19.64 -13.68
#